data_a9c82e419e26309ac4a1f05b1bf04bb1
#
_entry.id   a9c82e419e26309ac4a1f05b1bf04bb1
#
_cell.length_a   1.000
_cell.length_b   1.000
_cell.length_c   1.000
_cell.angle_alpha   90.00
_cell.angle_beta   90.00
_cell.angle_gamma   90.00
#
_symmetry.space_group_name_H-M   'P 1'
#
loop_
_entity.id
_entity.type
_entity.pdbx_description
1 polymer ?
#
loop_
_entity_poly.entity_id
_entity_poly.type
_entity_poly.pdbx_seq_one_letter_code
_entity_poly.pdbx_strand_id
1 'polypeptide(L)'
;MFTIEKPKEIHIQSWKEIINQTPPSHTFQYDNINFDMFWNNLFQDDFFAFAAKNEDKFMGIIVGRINETYFQKIIEIDVLFVLPDFRKIGVARSLINKIESIAKEKKLDLVIKGVEKSNLLAQKLFKDYEEITRTRFIKKA
;
A
#
# COMPACT_ATOMS: atom_id res chain seq x y z
N MET A 1 -15.58 -13.31 -6.65
CA MET A 1 -14.41 -14.03 -6.10
C MET A 1 -13.12 -13.44 -6.65
N PHE A 2 -12.09 -13.36 -5.85
CA PHE A 2 -10.80 -12.80 -6.29
C PHE A 2 -9.64 -13.55 -5.66
N THR A 3 -8.46 -13.43 -6.29
CA THR A 3 -7.20 -13.98 -5.78
C THR A 3 -6.23 -12.86 -5.46
N ILE A 4 -5.26 -13.15 -4.60
CA ILE A 4 -4.18 -12.22 -4.23
C ILE A 4 -2.89 -12.78 -4.81
N GLU A 5 -2.21 -11.99 -5.62
CA GLU A 5 -1.00 -12.42 -6.31
C GLU A 5 0.13 -11.42 -6.18
N LYS A 6 1.37 -11.92 -6.21
CA LYS A 6 2.56 -11.09 -6.34
C LYS A 6 2.64 -10.46 -7.73
N PRO A 7 3.42 -9.37 -7.89
CA PRO A 7 3.63 -8.78 -9.21
C PRO A 7 4.22 -9.79 -10.20
N LYS A 8 3.72 -9.73 -11.42
CA LYS A 8 4.22 -10.52 -12.54
C LYS A 8 4.46 -9.61 -13.74
N GLU A 9 5.51 -9.89 -14.48
CA GLU A 9 5.87 -9.09 -15.66
C GLU A 9 4.71 -8.95 -16.65
N ILE A 10 3.95 -10.01 -16.85
CA ILE A 10 2.78 -10.01 -17.75
C ILE A 10 1.72 -8.99 -17.32
N HIS A 11 1.70 -8.57 -16.06
CA HIS A 11 0.73 -7.62 -15.53
C HIS A 11 1.26 -6.20 -15.35
N ILE A 12 2.42 -5.89 -15.93
CA ILE A 12 3.06 -4.57 -15.77
C ILE A 12 2.11 -3.43 -16.15
N GLN A 13 1.37 -3.58 -17.24
CA GLN A 13 0.45 -2.53 -17.69
C GLN A 13 -0.72 -2.33 -16.72
N SER A 14 -1.24 -3.40 -16.17
CA SER A 14 -2.31 -3.32 -15.16
C SER A 14 -1.85 -2.61 -13.89
N TRP A 15 -0.62 -2.87 -13.45
CA TRP A 15 -0.01 -2.16 -12.33
C TRP A 15 0.16 -0.68 -12.63
N LYS A 16 0.61 -0.35 -13.84
CA LYS A 16 0.79 1.03 -14.26
C LYS A 16 -0.54 1.80 -14.25
N GLU A 17 -1.58 1.18 -14.78
CA GLU A 17 -2.91 1.78 -14.83
C GLU A 17 -3.48 2.04 -13.42
N ILE A 18 -3.36 1.08 -12.51
CA ILE A 18 -3.89 1.23 -11.18
C ILE A 18 -3.08 2.22 -10.34
N ILE A 19 -1.77 2.25 -10.48
CA ILE A 19 -0.94 3.20 -9.75
C ILE A 19 -1.21 4.64 -10.19
N ASN A 20 -1.51 4.85 -11.47
CA ASN A 20 -1.86 6.17 -12.00
C ASN A 20 -3.19 6.70 -11.44
N GLN A 21 -4.06 5.82 -10.95
CA GLN A 21 -5.32 6.20 -10.31
C GLN A 21 -5.18 6.41 -8.80
N THR A 22 -4.06 5.96 -8.23
CA THR A 22 -3.83 6.08 -6.79
C THR A 22 -3.60 7.54 -6.43
N PRO A 23 -4.34 8.10 -5.45
CA PRO A 23 -4.14 9.47 -5.04
C PRO A 23 -2.74 9.71 -4.49
N PRO A 24 -2.15 10.88 -4.75
CA PRO A 24 -0.85 11.22 -4.16
C PRO A 24 -0.98 11.42 -2.65
N SER A 25 0.15 11.32 -1.95
CA SER A 25 0.21 11.65 -0.53
C SER A 25 -0.12 13.13 -0.32
N HIS A 26 -0.90 13.43 0.73
CA HIS A 26 -1.38 14.79 0.99
C HIS A 26 -0.28 15.79 1.29
N THR A 27 0.85 15.32 1.80
CA THR A 27 1.94 16.21 2.22
C THR A 27 2.78 16.69 1.04
N PHE A 28 2.78 15.92 -0.05
CA PHE A 28 3.60 16.21 -1.22
C PHE A 28 2.77 16.06 -2.48
N GLN A 29 2.91 17.00 -3.40
CA GLN A 29 2.36 16.90 -4.73
C GLN A 29 3.39 16.20 -5.60
N TYR A 30 2.97 15.11 -6.24
CA TYR A 30 3.79 14.42 -7.22
C TYR A 30 3.21 14.69 -8.59
N ASP A 31 3.94 15.45 -9.41
CA ASP A 31 3.53 15.69 -10.78
C ASP A 31 3.67 14.43 -11.63
N ASN A 32 4.65 13.61 -11.31
CA ASN A 32 4.91 12.36 -12.02
C ASN A 32 5.41 11.28 -11.09
N ILE A 33 4.86 10.07 -11.23
CA ILE A 33 5.38 8.88 -10.58
C ILE A 33 6.44 8.28 -11.51
N ASN A 34 7.64 8.04 -11.00
CA ASN A 34 8.64 7.27 -11.72
C ASN A 34 8.25 5.79 -11.67
N PHE A 35 7.44 5.36 -12.63
CA PHE A 35 6.90 4.02 -12.64
C PHE A 35 8.00 2.95 -12.79
N ASP A 36 9.03 3.20 -13.58
CA ASP A 36 10.11 2.22 -13.76
C ASP A 36 10.82 1.94 -12.45
N MET A 37 11.13 2.97 -11.67
CA MET A 37 11.71 2.80 -10.34
C MET A 37 10.74 2.06 -9.41
N PHE A 38 9.47 2.47 -9.39
CA PHE A 38 8.44 1.81 -8.61
C PHE A 38 8.36 0.32 -8.95
N TRP A 39 8.24 -0.01 -10.23
CA TRP A 39 8.13 -1.39 -10.69
C TRP A 39 9.33 -2.24 -10.30
N ASN A 40 10.54 -1.72 -10.52
CA ASN A 40 11.77 -2.43 -10.18
C ASN A 40 11.88 -2.68 -8.67
N ASN A 41 11.43 -1.73 -7.84
CA ASN A 41 11.46 -1.88 -6.39
C ASN A 41 10.55 -3.00 -5.89
N LEU A 42 9.45 -3.29 -6.58
CA LEU A 42 8.51 -4.33 -6.15
C LEU A 42 9.14 -5.72 -6.06
N PHE A 43 10.25 -5.95 -6.75
CA PHE A 43 10.95 -7.24 -6.79
C PHE A 43 12.14 -7.31 -5.83
N GLN A 44 12.40 -6.26 -5.06
CA GLN A 44 13.46 -6.27 -4.04
C GLN A 44 13.01 -7.04 -2.80
N ASP A 45 13.95 -7.63 -2.07
CA ASP A 45 13.66 -8.49 -0.92
C ASP A 45 12.99 -7.75 0.26
N ASP A 46 13.16 -6.44 0.34
CA ASP A 46 12.57 -5.61 1.39
C ASP A 46 11.21 -5.02 1.01
N PHE A 47 10.68 -5.35 -0.16
CA PHE A 47 9.35 -4.94 -0.61
C PHE A 47 8.37 -6.11 -0.60
N PHE A 48 7.12 -5.79 -0.29
CA PHE A 48 6.01 -6.75 -0.26
C PHE A 48 4.85 -6.16 -1.04
N ALA A 49 4.59 -6.69 -2.21
CA ALA A 49 3.56 -6.17 -3.11
C ALA A 49 2.60 -7.26 -3.52
N PHE A 50 1.31 -6.92 -3.54
CA PHE A 50 0.26 -7.85 -3.93
C PHE A 50 -0.83 -7.11 -4.70
N ALA A 51 -1.41 -7.81 -5.66
CA ALA A 51 -2.59 -7.36 -6.38
C ALA A 51 -3.76 -8.30 -6.12
N ALA A 52 -4.92 -7.74 -5.91
CA ALA A 52 -6.16 -8.49 -5.90
C ALA A 52 -6.77 -8.44 -7.30
N LYS A 53 -7.10 -9.60 -7.83
CA LYS A 53 -7.64 -9.66 -9.18
C LYS A 53 -8.70 -10.77 -9.31
N ASN A 54 -9.62 -10.56 -10.22
CA ASN A 54 -10.57 -11.56 -10.67
C ASN A 54 -10.25 -11.85 -12.15
N GLU A 55 -9.78 -13.06 -12.43
CA GLU A 55 -9.18 -13.41 -13.71
C GLU A 55 -8.04 -12.43 -14.01
N ASP A 56 -8.09 -11.69 -15.12
CA ASP A 56 -7.06 -10.70 -15.46
C ASP A 56 -7.41 -9.27 -15.05
N LYS A 57 -8.54 -9.10 -14.37
CA LYS A 57 -9.01 -7.78 -13.96
C LYS A 57 -8.51 -7.41 -12.58
N PHE A 58 -7.70 -6.37 -12.50
CA PHE A 58 -7.21 -5.84 -11.23
C PHE A 58 -8.33 -5.13 -10.46
N MET A 59 -8.37 -5.35 -9.16
CA MET A 59 -9.35 -4.76 -8.25
C MET A 59 -8.71 -3.83 -7.23
N GLY A 60 -7.47 -4.10 -6.85
CA GLY A 60 -6.74 -3.32 -5.87
C GLY A 60 -5.31 -3.78 -5.73
N ILE A 61 -4.50 -2.97 -5.07
CA ILE A 61 -3.08 -3.26 -4.82
C ILE A 61 -2.70 -2.85 -3.41
N ILE A 62 -1.66 -3.48 -2.89
CA ILE A 62 -0.97 -3.06 -1.67
C ILE A 62 0.52 -3.16 -1.89
N VAL A 63 1.27 -2.19 -1.39
CA VAL A 63 2.72 -2.20 -1.38
C VAL A 63 3.21 -1.78 -0.01
N GLY A 64 3.99 -2.65 0.60
CA GLY A 64 4.69 -2.38 1.84
C GLY A 64 6.18 -2.59 1.66
N ARG A 65 6.97 -2.02 2.54
CA ARG A 65 8.42 -2.21 2.55
C ARG A 65 8.98 -2.19 3.96
N ILE A 66 10.12 -2.85 4.13
CA ILE A 66 10.86 -2.74 5.37
C ILE A 66 11.55 -1.38 5.40
N ASN A 67 11.31 -0.63 6.46
CA ASN A 67 12.01 0.62 6.74
C ASN A 67 12.85 0.42 8.02
N GLU A 68 14.15 0.51 7.87
CA GLU A 68 15.09 0.32 8.97
C GLU A 68 15.89 1.58 9.20
N THR A 69 15.89 2.03 10.45
CA THR A 69 16.69 3.17 10.92
C THR A 69 17.54 2.71 12.11
N TYR A 70 18.33 3.60 12.65
CA TYR A 70 19.09 3.31 13.88
C TYR A 70 18.18 2.95 15.07
N PHE A 71 16.93 3.41 15.06
CA PHE A 71 16.04 3.31 16.20
C PHE A 71 14.96 2.26 16.04
N GLN A 72 14.66 1.86 14.82
CA GLN A 72 13.58 0.91 14.59
C GLN A 72 13.70 0.22 13.24
N LYS A 73 13.08 -0.94 13.16
CA LYS A 73 12.86 -1.68 11.93
C LYS A 73 11.38 -2.03 11.88
N ILE A 74 10.68 -1.58 10.86
CA ILE A 74 9.23 -1.74 10.72
C ILE A 74 8.89 -2.09 9.29
N ILE A 75 7.66 -2.54 9.06
CA ILE A 75 7.07 -2.59 7.72
C ILE A 75 6.15 -1.39 7.59
N GLU A 76 6.34 -0.59 6.55
CA GLU A 76 5.46 0.52 6.21
C GLU A 76 4.63 0.16 5.00
N ILE A 77 3.33 0.44 5.05
CA ILE A 77 2.47 0.38 3.87
C ILE A 77 2.54 1.72 3.17
N ASP A 78 3.09 1.71 1.96
CA ASP A 78 3.23 2.91 1.13
C ASP A 78 2.01 3.12 0.23
N VAL A 79 1.38 2.04 -0.23
CA VAL A 79 0.23 2.09 -1.13
C VAL A 79 -0.79 1.07 -0.69
N LEU A 80 -2.02 1.50 -0.56
CA LEU A 80 -3.19 0.63 -0.47
C LEU A 80 -4.30 1.31 -1.25
N PHE A 81 -4.69 0.73 -2.36
CA PHE A 81 -5.71 1.30 -3.22
C PHE A 81 -6.61 0.22 -3.79
N VAL A 82 -7.90 0.41 -3.66
CA VAL A 82 -8.94 -0.45 -4.25
C VAL A 82 -9.75 0.40 -5.21
N LEU A 83 -9.90 -0.06 -6.43
CA LEU A 83 -10.72 0.63 -7.43
C LEU A 83 -12.14 0.82 -6.91
N PRO A 84 -12.79 1.96 -7.18
CA PRO A 84 -14.11 2.27 -6.62
C PRO A 84 -15.16 1.18 -6.79
N ASP A 85 -15.20 0.53 -7.95
CA ASP A 85 -16.19 -0.50 -8.26
C ASP A 85 -16.03 -1.78 -7.42
N PHE A 86 -14.88 -1.95 -6.78
CA PHE A 86 -14.56 -3.15 -6.00
C PHE A 86 -14.42 -2.90 -4.50
N ARG A 87 -14.90 -1.76 -4.04
CA ARG A 87 -14.90 -1.42 -2.62
C ARG A 87 -16.04 -2.11 -1.87
N LYS A 88 -15.88 -2.27 -0.55
CA LYS A 88 -16.88 -2.85 0.36
C LYS A 88 -17.15 -4.34 0.16
N ILE A 89 -16.27 -5.04 -0.54
CA ILE A 89 -16.38 -6.51 -0.74
C ILE A 89 -15.20 -7.28 -0.15
N GLY A 90 -14.41 -6.63 0.70
CA GLY A 90 -13.33 -7.30 1.43
C GLY A 90 -11.97 -7.30 0.74
N VAL A 91 -11.80 -6.61 -0.38
CA VAL A 91 -10.52 -6.56 -1.11
C VAL A 91 -9.41 -5.94 -0.27
N ALA A 92 -9.67 -4.75 0.29
CA ALA A 92 -8.67 -4.07 1.12
C ALA A 92 -8.28 -4.91 2.33
N ARG A 93 -9.25 -5.51 3.01
CA ARG A 93 -8.99 -6.38 4.16
C ARG A 93 -8.11 -7.56 3.78
N SER A 94 -8.38 -8.19 2.65
CA SER A 94 -7.59 -9.34 2.18
C SER A 94 -6.16 -8.94 1.83
N LEU A 95 -5.96 -7.78 1.21
CA LEU A 95 -4.63 -7.25 0.91
C LEU A 95 -3.85 -6.96 2.18
N ILE A 96 -4.48 -6.30 3.15
CA ILE A 96 -3.84 -6.00 4.45
C ILE A 96 -3.49 -7.28 5.18
N ASN A 97 -4.36 -8.27 5.18
CA ASN A 97 -4.10 -9.55 5.85
C ASN A 97 -2.80 -10.20 5.33
N LYS A 98 -2.49 -10.06 4.06
CA LYS A 98 -1.23 -10.55 3.50
C LYS A 98 -0.02 -9.88 4.14
N ILE A 99 -0.03 -8.56 4.26
CA ILE A 99 1.07 -7.81 4.86
C ILE A 99 1.13 -8.05 6.38
N GLU A 100 -0.02 -8.11 7.05
CA GLU A 100 -0.08 -8.43 8.49
C GLU A 100 0.56 -9.80 8.79
N SER A 101 0.30 -10.80 7.94
CA SER A 101 0.89 -12.12 8.09
C SER A 101 2.41 -12.08 7.96
N ILE A 102 2.92 -11.32 7.01
CA ILE A 102 4.37 -11.14 6.82
C ILE A 102 4.98 -10.43 8.03
N ALA A 103 4.34 -9.36 8.50
CA ALA A 103 4.81 -8.62 9.67
C ALA A 103 4.87 -9.51 10.91
N LYS A 104 3.85 -10.31 11.12
CA LYS A 104 3.78 -11.25 12.24
C LYS A 104 4.89 -12.30 12.16
N GLU A 105 5.10 -12.88 10.99
CA GLU A 105 6.15 -13.87 10.75
C GLU A 105 7.54 -13.29 11.02
N LYS A 106 7.77 -12.06 10.57
CA LYS A 106 9.06 -11.37 10.76
C LYS A 106 9.19 -10.70 12.12
N LYS A 107 8.13 -10.67 12.92
CA LYS A 107 8.08 -10.01 14.23
C LYS A 107 8.41 -8.51 14.12
N LEU A 108 7.85 -7.87 13.12
CA LEU A 108 7.99 -6.44 12.87
C LEU A 108 6.65 -5.75 13.04
N ASP A 109 6.69 -4.54 13.59
CA ASP A 109 5.51 -3.70 13.64
C ASP A 109 5.12 -3.24 12.24
N LEU A 110 3.84 -3.06 12.04
CA LEU A 110 3.26 -2.61 10.79
C LEU A 110 2.74 -1.19 10.95
N VAL A 111 3.18 -0.30 10.09
CA VAL A 111 2.82 1.13 10.14
C VAL A 111 2.14 1.53 8.85
N ILE A 112 1.07 2.28 8.98
CA ILE A 112 0.34 2.86 7.85
C ILE A 112 0.36 4.38 7.99
N LYS A 113 0.75 5.06 6.93
CA LYS A 113 0.86 6.51 6.89
C LYS A 113 -0.18 7.12 5.96
N GLY A 114 -0.47 8.39 6.19
CA GLY A 114 -1.24 9.20 5.26
C GLY A 114 -2.71 8.85 5.17
N VAL A 115 -3.27 8.28 6.21
CA VAL A 115 -4.72 8.04 6.28
C VAL A 115 -5.40 9.29 6.76
N GLU A 116 -6.25 9.89 5.92
CA GLU A 116 -7.02 11.07 6.30
C GLU A 116 -8.10 10.74 7.32
N LYS A 117 -8.31 11.64 8.26
CA LYS A 117 -9.40 11.52 9.25
C LYS A 117 -10.77 11.45 8.60
N SER A 118 -10.95 12.11 7.46
CA SER A 118 -12.19 12.10 6.69
C SER A 118 -12.46 10.79 5.96
N ASN A 119 -11.45 9.94 5.81
CA ASN A 119 -11.61 8.65 5.15
C ASN A 119 -12.18 7.62 6.15
N LEU A 120 -13.50 7.61 6.25
CA LEU A 120 -14.21 6.77 7.24
C LEU A 120 -14.03 5.27 6.97
N LEU A 121 -13.92 4.86 5.72
CA LEU A 121 -13.68 3.45 5.38
C LEU A 121 -12.31 2.99 5.88
N ALA A 122 -11.28 3.80 5.68
CA ALA A 122 -9.95 3.50 6.18
C ALA A 122 -9.90 3.52 7.71
N GLN A 123 -10.54 4.50 8.35
CA GLN A 123 -10.63 4.54 9.81
C GLN A 123 -11.23 3.25 10.38
N LYS A 124 -12.29 2.76 9.76
CA LYS A 124 -12.93 1.51 10.16
C LYS A 124 -12.02 0.30 9.93
N LEU A 125 -11.30 0.28 8.81
CA LEU A 125 -10.37 -0.79 8.44
C LEU A 125 -9.24 -0.94 9.45
N PHE A 126 -8.74 0.18 10.01
CA PHE A 126 -7.62 0.23 10.94
C PHE A 126 -8.03 0.49 12.39
N LYS A 127 -9.28 0.21 12.74
CA LYS A 127 -9.80 0.48 14.10
C LYS A 127 -9.03 -0.23 15.21
N ASP A 128 -8.42 -1.37 14.92
CA ASP A 128 -7.63 -2.16 15.87
C ASP A 128 -6.16 -1.74 15.92
N TYR A 129 -5.78 -0.76 15.10
CA TYR A 129 -4.43 -0.21 15.08
C TYR A 129 -4.32 0.93 16.09
N GLU A 130 -3.18 1.04 16.74
CA GLU A 130 -2.87 2.18 17.59
C GLU A 130 -2.61 3.41 16.72
N GLU A 131 -3.33 4.50 17.01
CA GLU A 131 -3.12 5.76 16.30
C GLU A 131 -1.95 6.52 16.92
N ILE A 132 -0.99 6.90 16.06
CA ILE A 132 0.15 7.71 16.47
C ILE A 132 0.02 9.06 15.79
N THR A 133 -0.14 10.12 16.60
CA THR A 133 -0.23 11.48 16.09
C THR A 133 1.14 12.13 16.06
N ARG A 134 1.59 12.51 14.86
CA ARG A 134 2.86 13.23 14.67
C ARG A 134 2.67 14.34 13.66
N THR A 135 3.31 15.48 13.93
CA THR A 135 3.27 16.64 13.04
C THR A 135 4.55 16.64 12.17
N ARG A 136 4.39 16.87 10.89
CA ARG A 136 5.49 17.03 9.95
C ARG A 136 5.55 18.49 9.52
N PHE A 137 6.75 19.00 9.40
CA PHE A 137 6.99 20.35 8.90
C PHE A 137 7.77 20.28 7.60
N ILE A 138 7.39 21.10 6.65
CA ILE A 138 8.09 21.22 5.38
C ILE A 138 8.35 22.69 5.08
N LYS A 139 9.57 23.01 4.66
CA LYS A 139 9.91 24.29 4.08
C LYS A 139 10.18 24.09 2.61
N LYS A 140 9.32 24.62 1.77
CA LYS A 140 9.52 24.53 0.33
C LYS A 140 10.65 25.45 -0.12
N ALA A 141 11.41 24.97 -1.08
CA ALA A 141 12.52 25.73 -1.65
C ALA A 141 12.03 26.93 -2.44
#